data_f69d58a54cc7a5559322a63fb8d6d8ef
#
_entry.id   f69d58a54cc7a5559322a63fb8d6d8ef
#
_cell.length_a   1.000
_cell.length_b   1.000
_cell.length_c   1.000
_cell.angle_alpha   90.00
_cell.angle_beta   90.00
_cell.angle_gamma   90.00
#
_symmetry.space_group_name_H-M   'P 1'
#
loop_
_entity.id
_entity.type
_entity.pdbx_description
1 polymer ?
#
loop_
_entity_poly.entity_id
_entity_poly.type
_entity_poly.pdbx_seq_one_letter_code
_entity_poly.pdbx_strand_id
1 'polypeptide(L)'
;MTSVSSTLLGFENATISYSSSDENVFYFDNSDNKVVLHAKDYGKATITITVSYNGTSKSQTIEIEYKKPVTYDSINISDVYKKEFGTEVIVKGVVAAGVVNQKAFYLVDETGMIVCRTDAAQLATIALGQEIIVKGKFVNNSGEKLGQLHLEDAEILTVLGGNNTYSNKSFEESTLKNIIDLCTAKSEAATGKVYIVEASVEEIVYPKYSNIVLKDAEGNSLQLYTASSKQYEWLLNYKGTLKFEITVNAWNVKFKGAVVAVILEDGTRVCNPYNFSK
;
A
#
# COMPACT_ATOMS: atom_id res chain seq x y z
N MET A 1 23.85 -4.24 36.28
CA MET A 1 22.77 -5.15 36.72
C MET A 1 21.76 -4.32 37.51
N THR A 2 20.54 -4.24 37.02
CA THR A 2 19.48 -3.45 37.67
C THR A 2 18.62 -4.41 38.50
N SER A 3 18.39 -4.14 39.75
CA SER A 3 17.58 -4.98 40.63
C SER A 3 16.43 -4.16 41.25
N VAL A 4 15.28 -4.79 41.36
CA VAL A 4 14.08 -4.23 41.99
C VAL A 4 13.64 -5.20 43.08
N SER A 5 13.33 -4.69 44.25
CA SER A 5 12.62 -5.47 45.27
C SER A 5 11.14 -5.48 44.87
N SER A 6 10.57 -6.68 44.61
CA SER A 6 9.16 -6.80 44.37
C SER A 6 8.50 -7.61 45.45
N THR A 7 7.36 -7.13 45.95
CA THR A 7 6.48 -7.91 46.82
C THR A 7 5.66 -8.84 45.90
N LEU A 8 6.22 -9.99 45.57
CA LEU A 8 5.42 -11.08 45.01
C LEU A 8 4.55 -11.62 46.13
N LEU A 9 3.24 -11.77 45.89
CA LEU A 9 2.28 -12.35 46.87
C LEU A 9 2.83 -13.63 47.48
N GLY A 10 3.14 -13.61 48.78
CA GLY A 10 3.67 -14.74 49.54
C GLY A 10 5.20 -14.89 49.56
N PHE A 11 5.97 -13.94 48.95
CA PHE A 11 7.42 -13.95 48.91
C PHE A 11 8.00 -12.63 49.38
N GLU A 12 7.78 -12.27 50.63
CA GLU A 12 8.42 -11.13 51.23
C GLU A 12 9.95 -11.29 51.21
N ASN A 13 10.70 -10.29 50.76
CA ASN A 13 12.14 -10.28 50.55
C ASN A 13 12.67 -11.04 49.31
N ALA A 14 11.83 -11.37 48.33
CA ALA A 14 12.33 -11.78 47.04
C ALA A 14 12.94 -10.59 46.29
N THR A 15 14.05 -10.82 45.61
CA THR A 15 14.68 -9.81 44.70
C THR A 15 14.58 -10.30 43.28
N ILE A 16 14.26 -9.36 42.36
CA ILE A 16 14.30 -9.62 40.93
C ILE A 16 15.43 -8.75 40.35
N SER A 17 16.36 -9.38 39.64
CA SER A 17 17.42 -8.69 38.93
C SER A 17 17.33 -8.92 37.44
N TYR A 18 17.72 -7.92 36.69
CA TYR A 18 17.70 -7.87 35.24
C TYR A 18 19.10 -7.60 34.72
N SER A 19 19.51 -8.32 33.69
CA SER A 19 20.79 -8.05 33.03
C SER A 19 20.68 -8.28 31.53
N SER A 20 21.46 -7.52 30.78
CA SER A 20 21.69 -7.70 29.37
C SER A 20 23.11 -8.28 29.17
N SER A 21 23.28 -9.18 28.22
CA SER A 21 24.60 -9.64 27.82
C SER A 21 25.41 -8.54 27.09
N ASP A 22 24.72 -7.52 26.55
CA ASP A 22 25.33 -6.36 25.92
C ASP A 22 24.53 -5.10 26.25
N GLU A 23 25.03 -4.30 27.19
CA GLU A 23 24.41 -3.03 27.62
C GLU A 23 24.61 -1.88 26.60
N ASN A 24 25.40 -2.07 25.54
CA ASN A 24 25.46 -1.14 24.43
C ASN A 24 24.31 -1.35 23.45
N VAL A 25 23.74 -2.56 23.39
CA VAL A 25 22.58 -2.87 22.55
C VAL A 25 21.28 -2.68 23.32
N PHE A 26 21.18 -3.28 24.52
CA PHE A 26 20.01 -3.16 25.38
C PHE A 26 20.45 -2.91 26.82
N TYR A 27 19.85 -1.94 27.48
CA TYR A 27 20.08 -1.67 28.88
C TYR A 27 18.77 -1.53 29.66
N PHE A 28 18.86 -1.75 30.97
CA PHE A 28 17.74 -1.55 31.86
C PHE A 28 17.86 -0.22 32.58
N ASP A 29 16.75 0.51 32.60
CA ASP A 29 16.56 1.67 33.46
C ASP A 29 15.57 1.36 34.57
N ASN A 30 15.78 1.98 35.73
CA ASN A 30 14.91 1.84 36.88
C ASN A 30 14.41 3.22 37.30
N SER A 31 13.30 3.61 36.71
CA SER A 31 12.61 4.87 37.01
C SER A 31 11.19 4.58 37.51
N ASP A 32 10.72 5.37 38.49
CA ASP A 32 9.36 5.33 39.02
C ASP A 32 8.90 3.94 39.49
N ASN A 33 9.79 3.19 40.17
CA ASN A 33 9.55 1.81 40.62
C ASN A 33 9.21 0.80 39.51
N LYS A 34 9.59 1.13 38.27
CA LYS A 34 9.46 0.22 37.11
C LYS A 34 10.83 -0.01 36.51
N VAL A 35 11.07 -1.25 36.09
CA VAL A 35 12.23 -1.60 35.28
C VAL A 35 11.82 -1.57 33.81
N VAL A 36 12.46 -0.72 33.03
CA VAL A 36 12.20 -0.56 31.61
C VAL A 36 13.44 -1.00 30.83
N LEU A 37 13.22 -1.86 29.84
CA LEU A 37 14.25 -2.26 28.91
C LEU A 37 14.29 -1.26 27.73
N HIS A 38 15.45 -0.70 27.48
CA HIS A 38 15.70 0.23 26.38
C HIS A 38 16.64 -0.37 25.34
N ALA A 39 16.33 -0.18 24.06
CA ALA A 39 17.29 -0.39 22.99
C ALA A 39 18.15 0.89 22.83
N LYS A 40 19.47 0.71 22.78
CA LYS A 40 20.45 1.80 22.63
C LYS A 40 21.10 1.78 21.26
N ASP A 41 21.39 0.58 20.75
CA ASP A 41 21.99 0.40 19.43
C ASP A 41 21.46 -0.91 18.81
N TYR A 42 21.67 -1.07 17.50
CA TYR A 42 21.27 -2.25 16.77
C TYR A 42 22.18 -3.44 17.13
N GLY A 43 21.58 -4.59 17.28
CA GLY A 43 22.31 -5.81 17.61
C GLY A 43 21.45 -6.83 18.35
N LYS A 44 22.12 -7.86 18.84
CA LYS A 44 21.49 -8.93 19.62
C LYS A 44 22.02 -8.92 21.03
N ALA A 45 21.16 -9.21 21.99
CA ALA A 45 21.58 -9.49 23.34
C ALA A 45 20.67 -10.53 24.00
N THR A 46 21.23 -11.25 24.95
CA THR A 46 20.49 -12.15 25.83
C THR A 46 20.09 -11.39 27.08
N ILE A 47 18.80 -11.27 27.30
CA ILE A 47 18.24 -10.71 28.53
C ILE A 47 18.06 -11.82 29.54
N THR A 48 18.58 -11.58 30.76
CA THR A 48 18.42 -12.52 31.87
C THR A 48 17.63 -11.87 32.98
N ILE A 49 16.57 -12.56 33.42
CA ILE A 49 15.78 -12.20 34.59
C ILE A 49 16.07 -13.24 35.67
N THR A 50 16.51 -12.81 36.83
CA THR A 50 16.81 -13.70 37.95
C THR A 50 15.98 -13.34 39.15
N VAL A 51 15.27 -14.32 39.70
CA VAL A 51 14.54 -14.19 40.96
C VAL A 51 15.32 -14.91 42.04
N SER A 52 15.59 -14.20 43.15
CA SER A 52 16.30 -14.76 44.31
C SER A 52 15.43 -14.67 45.55
N TYR A 53 15.34 -15.77 46.29
CA TYR A 53 14.57 -15.89 47.56
C TYR A 53 15.24 -16.89 48.49
N ASN A 54 15.48 -16.50 49.73
CA ASN A 54 16.08 -17.35 50.77
C ASN A 54 17.36 -18.08 50.30
N GLY A 55 18.27 -17.37 49.65
CA GLY A 55 19.52 -17.92 49.16
C GLY A 55 19.43 -18.82 47.90
N THR A 56 18.23 -19.02 47.37
CA THR A 56 18.03 -19.76 46.13
C THR A 56 17.67 -18.80 45.00
N SER A 57 18.26 -19.02 43.82
CA SER A 57 17.98 -18.20 42.64
C SER A 57 17.56 -19.05 41.45
N LYS A 58 16.62 -18.53 40.66
CA LYS A 58 16.24 -19.07 39.35
C LYS A 58 16.30 -17.98 38.28
N SER A 59 16.83 -18.31 37.13
CA SER A 59 16.97 -17.40 36.01
C SER A 59 16.21 -17.90 34.79
N GLN A 60 15.69 -16.94 34.04
CA GLN A 60 15.12 -17.12 32.71
C GLN A 60 15.86 -16.22 31.73
N THR A 61 16.14 -16.73 30.55
CA THR A 61 16.83 -15.98 29.50
C THR A 61 15.96 -15.90 28.25
N ILE A 62 16.08 -14.76 27.54
CA ILE A 62 15.47 -14.55 26.23
C ILE A 62 16.49 -13.83 25.34
N GLU A 63 16.70 -14.32 24.13
CA GLU A 63 17.45 -13.61 23.11
C GLU A 63 16.53 -12.60 22.41
N ILE A 64 16.95 -11.35 22.33
CA ILE A 64 16.25 -10.30 21.60
C ILE A 64 17.21 -9.63 20.62
N GLU A 65 16.64 -9.15 19.52
CA GLU A 65 17.38 -8.46 18.46
C GLU A 65 16.71 -7.14 18.13
N TYR A 66 17.50 -6.05 18.15
CA TYR A 66 17.12 -4.77 17.57
C TYR A 66 17.78 -4.64 16.21
N LYS A 67 16.99 -4.85 15.16
CA LYS A 67 17.49 -4.85 13.78
C LYS A 67 17.63 -3.43 13.27
N LYS A 68 18.77 -3.16 12.61
CA LYS A 68 18.94 -1.92 11.86
C LYS A 68 17.88 -1.86 10.76
N PRO A 69 17.10 -0.77 10.66
CA PRO A 69 16.19 -0.59 9.55
C PRO A 69 16.93 -0.66 8.22
N VAL A 70 16.43 -1.47 7.30
CA VAL A 70 16.96 -1.50 5.95
C VAL A 70 16.45 -0.24 5.24
N THR A 71 17.35 0.58 4.73
CA THR A 71 17.02 1.73 3.90
C THR A 71 17.14 1.34 2.43
N TYR A 72 16.19 1.78 1.63
CA TYR A 72 16.16 1.54 0.19
C TYR A 72 16.19 2.87 -0.55
N ASP A 73 17.07 3.00 -1.54
CA ASP A 73 17.10 4.15 -2.43
C ASP A 73 15.94 4.02 -3.43
N SER A 74 14.80 4.59 -3.08
CA SER A 74 13.60 4.61 -3.92
C SER A 74 13.59 5.84 -4.81
N ILE A 75 13.09 5.68 -6.05
CA ILE A 75 12.83 6.77 -6.97
C ILE A 75 11.34 7.12 -6.98
N ASN A 76 11.00 8.32 -7.45
CA ASN A 76 9.61 8.72 -7.65
C ASN A 76 8.95 7.89 -8.76
N ILE A 77 7.65 7.68 -8.66
CA ILE A 77 6.90 6.92 -9.67
C ILE A 77 6.98 7.60 -11.04
N SER A 78 6.94 8.93 -11.12
CA SER A 78 7.12 9.65 -12.39
C SER A 78 8.48 9.41 -13.06
N ASP A 79 9.52 9.10 -12.29
CA ASP A 79 10.83 8.80 -12.80
C ASP A 79 10.97 7.36 -13.32
N VAL A 80 10.09 6.45 -12.88
CA VAL A 80 10.02 5.09 -13.45
C VAL A 80 9.70 5.16 -14.93
N TYR A 81 8.76 6.02 -15.33
CA TYR A 81 8.33 6.17 -16.73
C TYR A 81 9.41 6.75 -17.67
N LYS A 82 10.52 7.25 -17.11
CA LYS A 82 11.69 7.73 -17.85
C LYS A 82 12.76 6.65 -18.02
N LYS A 83 12.58 5.47 -17.37
CA LYS A 83 13.54 4.37 -17.45
C LYS A 83 13.31 3.53 -18.72
N GLU A 84 14.35 2.83 -19.12
CA GLU A 84 14.25 1.82 -20.18
C GLU A 84 13.45 0.60 -19.69
N PHE A 85 12.69 -0.01 -20.59
CA PHE A 85 11.99 -1.24 -20.27
C PHE A 85 12.95 -2.36 -19.90
N GLY A 86 12.61 -3.11 -18.87
CA GLY A 86 13.47 -4.12 -18.30
C GLY A 86 14.32 -3.64 -17.12
N THR A 87 14.34 -2.33 -16.84
CA THR A 87 15.05 -1.79 -15.66
C THR A 87 14.37 -2.22 -14.38
N GLU A 88 15.15 -2.74 -13.44
CA GLU A 88 14.72 -2.96 -12.06
C GLU A 88 14.76 -1.64 -11.31
N VAL A 89 13.69 -1.32 -10.62
CA VAL A 89 13.53 -0.08 -9.84
C VAL A 89 12.98 -0.37 -8.46
N ILE A 90 13.26 0.51 -7.53
CA ILE A 90 12.65 0.54 -6.20
C ILE A 90 11.83 1.82 -6.10
N VAL A 91 10.57 1.68 -5.71
CA VAL A 91 9.63 2.79 -5.52
C VAL A 91 9.01 2.72 -4.14
N LYS A 92 8.66 3.89 -3.60
CA LYS A 92 7.90 4.03 -2.36
C LYS A 92 6.56 4.68 -2.67
N GLY A 93 5.49 4.17 -2.08
CA GLY A 93 4.17 4.75 -2.29
C GLY A 93 3.10 4.13 -1.40
N VAL A 94 1.87 4.59 -1.59
CA VAL A 94 0.70 4.13 -0.87
C VAL A 94 -0.11 3.18 -1.74
N VAL A 95 -0.57 2.07 -1.18
CA VAL A 95 -1.46 1.12 -1.85
C VAL A 95 -2.84 1.75 -2.02
N ALA A 96 -3.19 2.08 -3.26
CA ALA A 96 -4.40 2.86 -3.58
C ALA A 96 -5.62 2.00 -3.90
N ALA A 97 -5.43 0.88 -4.58
CA ALA A 97 -6.48 -0.06 -4.94
C ALA A 97 -5.87 -1.38 -5.44
N GLY A 98 -6.67 -2.45 -5.47
CA GLY A 98 -6.33 -3.66 -6.19
C GLY A 98 -6.65 -3.55 -7.68
N VAL A 99 -5.95 -4.34 -8.50
CA VAL A 99 -6.32 -4.56 -9.91
C VAL A 99 -6.98 -5.91 -10.01
N VAL A 100 -8.29 -5.91 -10.26
CA VAL A 100 -9.10 -7.14 -10.26
C VAL A 100 -8.71 -8.08 -11.37
N ASN A 101 -8.90 -9.38 -11.10
CA ASN A 101 -8.52 -10.49 -11.98
C ASN A 101 -7.03 -10.52 -12.37
N GLN A 102 -6.24 -9.68 -11.73
CA GLN A 102 -4.78 -9.68 -11.83
C GLN A 102 -4.20 -9.73 -10.43
N LYS A 103 -3.11 -10.42 -10.24
CA LYS A 103 -2.34 -10.37 -8.99
C LYS A 103 -1.56 -9.06 -8.97
N ALA A 104 -2.27 -7.94 -8.80
CA ALA A 104 -1.72 -6.61 -8.95
C ALA A 104 -2.45 -5.58 -8.09
N PHE A 105 -1.78 -4.46 -7.85
CA PHE A 105 -2.33 -3.31 -7.12
C PHE A 105 -1.82 -2.01 -7.73
N TYR A 106 -2.54 -0.93 -7.45
CA TYR A 106 -2.12 0.43 -7.76
C TYR A 106 -1.30 1.00 -6.62
N LEU A 107 -0.09 1.41 -6.92
CA LEU A 107 0.81 2.14 -6.01
C LEU A 107 0.87 3.60 -6.43
N VAL A 108 0.76 4.52 -5.48
CA VAL A 108 0.68 5.96 -5.72
C VAL A 108 1.67 6.69 -4.82
N ASP A 109 2.37 7.67 -5.38
CA ASP A 109 3.13 8.67 -4.63
C ASP A 109 2.65 10.08 -5.00
N GLU A 110 3.37 11.13 -4.58
CA GLU A 110 3.05 12.52 -4.90
C GLU A 110 3.25 12.86 -6.38
N THR A 111 3.89 12.00 -7.15
CA THR A 111 4.30 12.24 -8.55
C THR A 111 3.50 11.46 -9.57
N GLY A 112 2.79 10.40 -9.14
CA GLY A 112 2.00 9.59 -10.03
C GLY A 112 1.56 8.24 -9.44
N MET A 113 1.12 7.38 -10.34
CA MET A 113 0.61 6.05 -10.06
C MET A 113 1.27 5.03 -10.96
N ILE A 114 1.55 3.84 -10.43
CA ILE A 114 2.01 2.68 -11.19
C ILE A 114 1.28 1.41 -10.76
N VAL A 115 1.03 0.52 -11.70
CA VAL A 115 0.53 -0.83 -11.40
C VAL A 115 1.71 -1.71 -11.01
N CYS A 116 1.59 -2.44 -9.91
CA CYS A 116 2.55 -3.43 -9.46
C CYS A 116 1.93 -4.82 -9.57
N ARG A 117 2.49 -5.69 -10.40
CA ARG A 117 2.11 -7.10 -10.52
C ARG A 117 2.99 -7.94 -9.62
N THR A 118 2.37 -8.79 -8.84
CA THR A 118 3.03 -9.61 -7.83
C THR A 118 2.34 -10.96 -7.69
N ASP A 119 2.71 -11.76 -6.73
CA ASP A 119 2.00 -13.01 -6.41
C ASP A 119 0.97 -12.84 -5.28
N ALA A 120 0.20 -13.90 -5.02
CA ALA A 120 -0.84 -13.88 -4.00
C ALA A 120 -0.29 -13.81 -2.58
N ALA A 121 0.92 -14.32 -2.35
CA ALA A 121 1.56 -14.29 -1.02
C ALA A 121 1.97 -12.86 -0.67
N GLN A 122 2.57 -12.14 -1.61
CA GLN A 122 2.93 -10.74 -1.45
C GLN A 122 1.68 -9.86 -1.24
N LEU A 123 0.62 -10.05 -2.05
CA LEU A 123 -0.64 -9.32 -1.88
C LEU A 123 -1.27 -9.51 -0.50
N ALA A 124 -1.12 -10.69 0.11
CA ALA A 124 -1.65 -10.98 1.44
C ALA A 124 -0.93 -10.22 2.56
N THR A 125 0.23 -9.61 2.28
CA THR A 125 1.03 -8.86 3.28
C THR A 125 0.69 -7.38 3.34
N ILE A 126 -0.10 -6.87 2.40
CA ILE A 126 -0.42 -5.45 2.28
C ILE A 126 -1.92 -5.17 2.43
N ALA A 127 -2.24 -3.93 2.79
CA ALA A 127 -3.60 -3.42 2.86
C ALA A 127 -3.71 -2.05 2.20
N LEU A 128 -4.95 -1.66 1.85
CA LEU A 128 -5.25 -0.33 1.33
C LEU A 128 -4.81 0.75 2.31
N GLY A 129 -4.22 1.83 1.78
CA GLY A 129 -3.74 2.96 2.56
C GLY A 129 -2.39 2.74 3.24
N GLN A 130 -1.80 1.56 3.15
CA GLN A 130 -0.44 1.34 3.66
C GLN A 130 0.61 1.95 2.75
N GLU A 131 1.59 2.60 3.34
CA GLU A 131 2.81 3.01 2.66
C GLU A 131 3.77 1.81 2.63
N ILE A 132 4.29 1.50 1.44
CA ILE A 132 5.17 0.37 1.21
C ILE A 132 6.35 0.76 0.32
N ILE A 133 7.41 -0.04 0.38
CA ILE A 133 8.52 0.00 -0.57
C ILE A 133 8.47 -1.26 -1.41
N VAL A 134 8.48 -1.08 -2.72
CA VAL A 134 8.36 -2.15 -3.72
C VAL A 134 9.53 -2.11 -4.68
N LYS A 135 10.08 -3.27 -4.98
CA LYS A 135 11.03 -3.49 -6.04
C LYS A 135 10.35 -4.23 -7.19
N GLY A 136 10.60 -3.84 -8.42
CA GLY A 136 10.03 -4.55 -9.57
C GLY A 136 10.68 -4.12 -10.88
N LYS A 137 10.39 -4.85 -11.92
CA LYS A 137 10.91 -4.62 -13.26
C LYS A 137 9.94 -3.80 -14.09
N PHE A 138 10.37 -2.63 -14.56
CA PHE A 138 9.53 -1.77 -15.38
C PHE A 138 9.34 -2.36 -16.77
N VAL A 139 8.10 -2.62 -17.17
CA VAL A 139 7.76 -3.26 -18.44
C VAL A 139 6.55 -2.62 -19.11
N ASN A 140 6.45 -2.85 -20.43
CA ASN A 140 5.30 -2.49 -21.23
C ASN A 140 4.85 -3.72 -22.05
N ASN A 141 3.76 -4.33 -21.67
CA ASN A 141 3.28 -5.56 -22.33
C ASN A 141 2.50 -5.33 -23.62
N SER A 142 2.17 -4.09 -23.97
CA SER A 142 1.37 -3.80 -25.17
C SER A 142 2.17 -3.23 -26.34
N GLY A 143 3.37 -2.73 -26.09
CA GLY A 143 4.18 -2.02 -27.08
C GLY A 143 3.66 -0.63 -27.49
N GLU A 144 2.46 -0.24 -27.02
CA GLU A 144 1.86 1.08 -27.28
C GLU A 144 2.35 2.11 -26.26
N LYS A 145 2.41 3.41 -26.65
CA LYS A 145 2.93 4.49 -25.81
C LYS A 145 2.20 4.63 -24.46
N LEU A 146 0.87 4.53 -24.46
CA LEU A 146 0.05 4.44 -23.26
C LEU A 146 -0.38 2.99 -23.01
N GLY A 147 0.57 2.08 -23.08
CA GLY A 147 0.32 0.67 -22.97
C GLY A 147 0.16 0.17 -21.55
N GLN A 148 0.28 -1.13 -21.40
CA GLN A 148 0.24 -1.76 -20.08
C GLN A 148 1.58 -1.56 -19.34
N LEU A 149 1.85 -0.34 -18.94
CA LEU A 149 3.04 0.05 -18.18
C LEU A 149 2.86 -0.36 -16.72
N HIS A 150 3.78 -1.16 -16.20
CA HIS A 150 3.71 -1.65 -14.83
C HIS A 150 5.06 -2.14 -14.32
N LEU A 151 5.15 -2.41 -13.02
CA LEU A 151 6.21 -3.18 -12.43
C LEU A 151 5.80 -4.67 -12.45
N GLU A 152 6.56 -5.50 -13.16
CA GLU A 152 6.43 -6.95 -13.17
C GLU A 152 7.29 -7.54 -12.06
N ASP A 153 6.90 -8.73 -11.56
CA ASP A 153 7.57 -9.45 -10.47
C ASP A 153 7.83 -8.55 -9.24
N ALA A 154 6.79 -7.76 -8.90
CA ALA A 154 6.92 -6.80 -7.81
C ALA A 154 7.06 -7.52 -6.46
N GLU A 155 8.16 -7.23 -5.77
CA GLU A 155 8.50 -7.71 -4.43
C GLU A 155 8.26 -6.60 -3.41
N ILE A 156 7.50 -6.86 -2.36
CA ILE A 156 7.27 -5.92 -1.26
C ILE A 156 8.43 -6.03 -0.28
N LEU A 157 9.34 -5.05 -0.34
CA LEU A 157 10.54 -5.04 0.49
C LEU A 157 10.25 -4.65 1.94
N THR A 158 9.31 -3.73 2.15
CA THR A 158 8.96 -3.21 3.48
C THR A 158 7.55 -2.65 3.48
N VAL A 159 6.81 -2.94 4.54
CA VAL A 159 5.56 -2.26 4.89
C VAL A 159 5.89 -1.23 5.97
N LEU A 160 5.74 0.05 5.63
CA LEU A 160 6.08 1.17 6.52
C LEU A 160 4.93 1.52 7.48
N GLY A 161 3.78 0.89 7.29
CA GLY A 161 2.56 1.17 8.02
C GLY A 161 1.67 2.19 7.32
N GLY A 162 0.71 2.74 8.03
CA GLY A 162 -0.27 3.71 7.53
C GLY A 162 -1.56 3.62 8.32
N ASN A 163 -2.39 4.64 8.22
CA ASN A 163 -3.67 4.71 8.95
C ASN A 163 -4.82 4.04 8.19
N ASN A 164 -4.51 3.22 7.19
CA ASN A 164 -5.46 2.73 6.18
C ASN A 164 -6.24 3.86 5.49
N THR A 165 -5.74 5.09 5.57
CA THR A 165 -6.27 6.25 4.88
C THR A 165 -5.47 6.47 3.61
N TYR A 166 -6.18 6.66 2.53
CA TYR A 166 -5.60 6.93 1.23
C TYR A 166 -5.54 8.45 0.99
N SER A 167 -4.40 8.93 0.49
CA SER A 167 -4.23 10.32 0.05
C SER A 167 -4.10 10.36 -1.48
N ASN A 168 -4.98 11.10 -2.13
CA ASN A 168 -5.01 11.26 -3.59
C ASN A 168 -4.33 12.56 -4.07
N LYS A 169 -3.29 13.00 -3.37
CA LYS A 169 -2.63 14.30 -3.65
C LYS A 169 -2.09 14.43 -5.08
N SER A 170 -1.75 13.30 -5.72
CA SER A 170 -1.27 13.27 -7.11
C SER A 170 -2.38 13.17 -8.16
N PHE A 171 -3.65 13.13 -7.75
CA PHE A 171 -4.77 12.97 -8.68
C PHE A 171 -5.22 14.33 -9.21
N GLU A 172 -5.62 14.36 -10.48
CA GLU A 172 -5.99 15.58 -11.18
C GLU A 172 -7.50 15.60 -11.45
N GLU A 173 -8.20 16.66 -11.05
CA GLU A 173 -9.59 16.90 -11.47
C GLU A 173 -9.63 17.09 -12.99
N SER A 174 -10.59 16.47 -13.66
CA SER A 174 -10.69 16.49 -15.12
C SER A 174 -12.14 16.29 -15.59
N THR A 175 -12.34 16.36 -16.91
CA THR A 175 -13.63 16.08 -17.56
C THR A 175 -13.54 14.84 -18.42
N LEU A 176 -14.67 14.17 -18.67
CA LEU A 176 -14.70 13.02 -19.59
C LEU A 176 -14.20 13.40 -20.98
N LYS A 177 -14.55 14.59 -21.46
CA LYS A 177 -14.06 15.09 -22.75
C LYS A 177 -12.54 15.13 -22.80
N ASN A 178 -11.88 15.69 -21.77
CA ASN A 178 -10.42 15.73 -21.72
C ASN A 178 -9.81 14.33 -21.74
N ILE A 179 -10.40 13.39 -21.00
CA ILE A 179 -9.94 11.98 -21.00
C ILE A 179 -10.07 11.35 -22.38
N ILE A 180 -11.19 11.60 -23.08
CA ILE A 180 -11.42 11.11 -24.44
C ILE A 180 -10.35 11.69 -25.39
N ASP A 181 -10.05 12.99 -25.27
CA ASP A 181 -9.05 13.67 -26.09
C ASP A 181 -7.65 13.09 -25.83
N LEU A 182 -7.25 12.89 -24.57
CA LEU A 182 -5.97 12.28 -24.19
C LEU A 182 -5.84 10.84 -24.74
N CYS A 183 -6.90 10.03 -24.66
CA CYS A 183 -6.92 8.69 -25.24
C CYS A 183 -6.83 8.70 -26.75
N THR A 184 -7.55 9.61 -27.41
CA THR A 184 -7.58 9.73 -28.87
C THR A 184 -6.22 10.17 -29.41
N ALA A 185 -5.59 11.10 -28.73
CA ALA A 185 -4.25 11.58 -29.07
C ALA A 185 -3.14 10.60 -28.66
N LYS A 186 -3.45 9.54 -27.94
CA LYS A 186 -2.45 8.64 -27.30
C LYS A 186 -1.38 9.46 -26.55
N SER A 187 -1.81 10.44 -25.76
CA SER A 187 -0.95 11.42 -25.13
C SER A 187 -0.11 10.81 -24.01
N GLU A 188 1.20 10.87 -24.13
CA GLU A 188 2.13 10.44 -23.08
C GLU A 188 2.00 11.27 -21.78
N ALA A 189 1.40 12.47 -21.85
CA ALA A 189 1.13 13.30 -20.69
C ALA A 189 0.17 12.66 -19.68
N ALA A 190 -0.62 11.64 -20.11
CA ALA A 190 -1.49 10.88 -19.24
C ALA A 190 -0.81 9.68 -18.55
N THR A 191 0.46 9.43 -18.87
CA THR A 191 1.20 8.28 -18.31
C THR A 191 1.37 8.42 -16.81
N GLY A 192 0.94 7.38 -16.07
CA GLY A 192 1.07 7.33 -14.62
C GLY A 192 0.15 8.31 -13.86
N LYS A 193 -0.85 8.89 -14.52
CA LYS A 193 -1.81 9.80 -13.89
C LYS A 193 -3.12 9.11 -13.55
N VAL A 194 -3.75 9.58 -12.50
CA VAL A 194 -5.14 9.27 -12.13
C VAL A 194 -5.93 10.56 -12.19
N TYR A 195 -7.07 10.50 -12.85
CA TYR A 195 -7.97 11.62 -13.01
C TYR A 195 -9.24 11.40 -12.19
N ILE A 196 -9.73 12.47 -11.58
CA ILE A 196 -11.04 12.49 -10.92
C ILE A 196 -12.02 13.15 -11.87
N VAL A 197 -13.05 12.39 -12.26
CA VAL A 197 -14.12 12.89 -13.15
C VAL A 197 -15.47 12.74 -12.49
N GLU A 198 -16.36 13.70 -12.73
CA GLU A 198 -17.77 13.61 -12.35
C GLU A 198 -18.58 13.04 -13.51
N ALA A 199 -19.31 11.97 -13.24
CA ALA A 199 -20.12 11.30 -14.25
C ALA A 199 -21.25 10.47 -13.63
N SER A 200 -22.26 10.16 -14.43
CA SER A 200 -23.24 9.12 -14.15
C SER A 200 -22.84 7.82 -14.83
N VAL A 201 -23.38 6.71 -14.34
CA VAL A 201 -23.23 5.42 -15.01
C VAL A 201 -24.37 5.23 -16.01
N GLU A 202 -24.03 5.12 -17.27
CA GLU A 202 -24.98 4.87 -18.36
C GLU A 202 -25.27 3.39 -18.50
N GLU A 203 -24.23 2.56 -18.42
CA GLU A 203 -24.33 1.11 -18.63
C GLU A 203 -23.22 0.38 -17.89
N ILE A 204 -23.52 -0.82 -17.38
CA ILE A 204 -22.51 -1.83 -16.99
C ILE A 204 -22.66 -3.02 -17.92
N VAL A 205 -21.68 -3.24 -18.78
CA VAL A 205 -21.70 -4.32 -19.76
C VAL A 205 -21.33 -5.64 -19.10
N TYR A 206 -22.29 -6.56 -19.03
CA TYR A 206 -22.20 -7.93 -18.50
C TYR A 206 -22.20 -8.97 -19.61
N PRO A 207 -21.74 -10.18 -19.36
CA PRO A 207 -21.04 -10.82 -18.24
C PRO A 207 -19.55 -11.05 -18.48
N LYS A 208 -19.02 -10.70 -19.66
CA LYS A 208 -17.71 -11.19 -20.10
C LYS A 208 -16.56 -10.25 -19.75
N TYR A 209 -16.83 -8.95 -19.68
CA TYR A 209 -15.86 -7.92 -19.40
C TYR A 209 -16.56 -6.83 -18.59
N SER A 210 -16.28 -6.72 -17.34
CA SER A 210 -16.84 -5.76 -16.41
C SER A 210 -16.54 -4.31 -16.82
N ASN A 211 -17.23 -3.84 -17.85
CA ASN A 211 -17.04 -2.50 -18.38
C ASN A 211 -18.12 -1.58 -17.85
N ILE A 212 -17.71 -0.41 -17.46
CA ILE A 212 -18.62 0.69 -17.10
C ILE A 212 -18.59 1.73 -18.22
N VAL A 213 -19.75 2.21 -18.59
CA VAL A 213 -19.89 3.35 -19.47
C VAL A 213 -20.30 4.54 -18.61
N LEU A 214 -19.41 5.51 -18.54
CA LEU A 214 -19.65 6.79 -17.86
C LEU A 214 -20.18 7.81 -18.85
N LYS A 215 -21.08 8.70 -18.36
CA LYS A 215 -21.62 9.82 -19.12
C LYS A 215 -21.63 11.09 -18.26
N ASP A 216 -21.13 12.18 -18.81
CA ASP A 216 -21.22 13.50 -18.17
C ASP A 216 -22.49 14.29 -18.58
N ALA A 217 -22.64 15.46 -17.99
CA ALA A 217 -23.78 16.34 -18.25
C ALA A 217 -23.77 16.90 -19.69
N GLU A 218 -22.62 16.98 -20.32
CA GLU A 218 -22.43 17.45 -21.71
C GLU A 218 -22.70 16.34 -22.73
N GLY A 219 -22.96 15.10 -22.27
CA GLY A 219 -23.26 13.97 -23.13
C GLY A 219 -22.02 13.22 -23.64
N ASN A 220 -20.81 13.56 -23.17
CA ASN A 220 -19.64 12.78 -23.46
C ASN A 220 -19.75 11.40 -22.81
N SER A 221 -19.37 10.33 -23.53
CA SER A 221 -19.46 8.98 -23.05
C SER A 221 -18.11 8.28 -23.14
N LEU A 222 -17.74 7.56 -22.07
CA LEU A 222 -16.44 6.92 -21.95
C LEU A 222 -16.60 5.51 -21.39
N GLN A 223 -16.16 4.51 -22.16
CA GLN A 223 -16.12 3.13 -21.70
C GLN A 223 -14.80 2.85 -20.99
N LEU A 224 -14.90 2.38 -19.75
CA LEU A 224 -13.79 2.05 -18.88
C LEU A 224 -13.80 0.56 -18.50
N TYR A 225 -12.63 0.03 -18.23
CA TYR A 225 -12.48 -1.29 -17.68
C TYR A 225 -12.67 -1.24 -16.17
N THR A 226 -13.64 -2.01 -15.69
CA THR A 226 -13.79 -2.26 -14.25
C THR A 226 -13.49 -3.72 -14.04
N ALA A 227 -12.42 -4.01 -13.47
CA ALA A 227 -11.93 -5.37 -13.32
C ALA A 227 -12.89 -6.32 -12.54
N SER A 228 -13.93 -5.83 -11.86
CA SER A 228 -14.98 -6.65 -11.25
C SER A 228 -16.35 -5.98 -11.35
N SER A 229 -17.20 -6.55 -12.17
CA SER A 229 -18.59 -6.15 -12.27
C SER A 229 -19.32 -6.22 -10.93
N LYS A 230 -19.08 -7.25 -10.13
CA LYS A 230 -19.81 -7.46 -8.87
C LYS A 230 -19.63 -6.33 -7.87
N GLN A 231 -18.46 -5.74 -7.80
CA GLN A 231 -18.19 -4.66 -6.86
C GLN A 231 -18.91 -3.36 -7.20
N TYR A 232 -19.19 -3.15 -8.49
CA TYR A 232 -19.85 -1.94 -8.99
C TYR A 232 -21.28 -2.20 -9.46
N GLU A 233 -21.85 -3.39 -9.17
CA GLU A 233 -23.22 -3.78 -9.55
C GLU A 233 -24.28 -2.81 -9.00
N TRP A 234 -24.04 -2.27 -7.81
CA TRP A 234 -24.90 -1.29 -7.16
C TRP A 234 -25.02 0.01 -7.96
N LEU A 235 -24.02 0.35 -8.79
CA LEU A 235 -24.05 1.55 -9.64
C LEU A 235 -25.16 1.50 -10.70
N LEU A 236 -25.65 0.32 -11.09
CA LEU A 236 -26.79 0.19 -12.03
C LEU A 236 -28.07 0.81 -11.48
N ASN A 237 -28.23 0.80 -10.17
CA ASN A 237 -29.43 1.33 -9.49
C ASN A 237 -29.20 2.73 -8.95
N TYR A 238 -27.98 3.26 -9.03
CA TYR A 238 -27.65 4.59 -8.58
C TYR A 238 -28.07 5.61 -9.63
N LYS A 239 -28.91 6.57 -9.21
CA LYS A 239 -29.35 7.66 -10.07
C LYS A 239 -28.72 8.95 -9.59
N GLY A 240 -27.69 9.38 -10.25
CA GLY A 240 -26.98 10.59 -9.90
C GLY A 240 -25.57 10.61 -10.47
N THR A 241 -24.86 11.66 -10.14
CA THR A 241 -23.48 11.88 -10.52
C THR A 241 -22.57 11.51 -9.36
N LEU A 242 -21.51 10.77 -9.64
CA LEU A 242 -20.48 10.40 -8.69
C LEU A 242 -19.11 10.84 -9.22
N LYS A 243 -18.13 10.91 -8.34
CA LYS A 243 -16.73 11.08 -8.72
C LYS A 243 -16.07 9.74 -8.94
N PHE A 244 -15.36 9.61 -10.04
CA PHE A 244 -14.62 8.41 -10.41
C PHE A 244 -13.13 8.73 -10.50
N GLU A 245 -12.32 7.95 -9.82
CA GLU A 245 -10.88 7.92 -10.03
C GLU A 245 -10.59 6.98 -11.18
N ILE A 246 -10.01 7.50 -12.26
CA ILE A 246 -9.74 6.73 -13.47
C ILE A 246 -8.32 6.89 -13.96
N THR A 247 -7.76 5.82 -14.53
CA THR A 247 -6.52 5.85 -15.29
C THR A 247 -6.82 5.93 -16.77
N VAL A 248 -5.95 6.60 -17.52
CA VAL A 248 -6.01 6.62 -18.99
C VAL A 248 -5.16 5.47 -19.53
N ASN A 249 -5.74 4.75 -20.50
CA ASN A 249 -5.06 3.68 -21.18
C ASN A 249 -5.48 3.67 -22.66
N ALA A 250 -4.54 3.69 -23.58
CA ALA A 250 -4.79 3.75 -25.01
C ALA A 250 -4.43 2.46 -25.75
N TRP A 251 -4.12 1.36 -25.05
CA TRP A 251 -3.76 0.09 -25.68
C TRP A 251 -4.94 -0.61 -26.38
N ASN A 252 -6.16 -0.28 -25.97
CA ASN A 252 -7.36 -0.88 -26.54
C ASN A 252 -8.29 0.19 -27.13
N VAL A 253 -8.80 -0.06 -28.33
CA VAL A 253 -9.71 0.86 -29.03
C VAL A 253 -11.03 1.06 -28.28
N LYS A 254 -11.47 0.05 -27.52
CA LYS A 254 -12.74 0.08 -26.77
C LYS A 254 -12.59 0.62 -25.35
N PHE A 255 -11.52 0.28 -24.65
CA PHE A 255 -11.31 0.66 -23.25
C PHE A 255 -10.29 1.77 -23.17
N LYS A 256 -10.75 2.93 -22.75
CA LYS A 256 -9.96 4.15 -22.71
C LYS A 256 -9.24 4.33 -21.36
N GLY A 257 -9.44 3.43 -20.42
CA GLY A 257 -8.84 3.44 -19.10
C GLY A 257 -9.46 2.42 -18.16
N ALA A 258 -9.15 2.55 -16.89
CA ALA A 258 -9.72 1.71 -15.83
C ALA A 258 -10.20 2.55 -14.66
N VAL A 259 -11.27 2.09 -14.01
CA VAL A 259 -11.72 2.66 -12.73
C VAL A 259 -10.79 2.16 -11.62
N VAL A 260 -10.20 3.08 -10.88
CA VAL A 260 -9.42 2.83 -9.67
C VAL A 260 -10.34 2.80 -8.46
N ALA A 261 -11.23 3.79 -8.35
CA ALA A 261 -12.21 3.89 -7.28
C ALA A 261 -13.40 4.76 -7.68
N VAL A 262 -14.46 4.66 -6.89
CA VAL A 262 -15.65 5.53 -6.94
C VAL A 262 -15.73 6.25 -5.61
N ILE A 263 -15.96 7.55 -5.63
CA ILE A 263 -16.12 8.40 -4.45
C ILE A 263 -17.62 8.72 -4.31
N LEU A 264 -18.19 8.33 -3.19
CA LEU A 264 -19.58 8.56 -2.84
C LEU A 264 -19.81 10.02 -2.41
N GLU A 265 -21.08 10.44 -2.31
CA GLU A 265 -21.46 11.80 -1.90
C GLU A 265 -20.95 12.18 -0.50
N ASP A 266 -20.82 11.20 0.41
CA ASP A 266 -20.29 11.39 1.76
C ASP A 266 -18.76 11.37 1.81
N GLY A 267 -18.08 11.26 0.66
CA GLY A 267 -16.63 11.16 0.52
C GLY A 267 -16.08 9.75 0.72
N THR A 268 -16.92 8.76 0.97
CA THR A 268 -16.47 7.37 1.08
C THR A 268 -15.90 6.88 -0.24
N ARG A 269 -14.69 6.36 -0.20
CA ARG A 269 -13.99 5.83 -1.36
C ARG A 269 -14.19 4.33 -1.48
N VAL A 270 -14.89 3.91 -2.53
CA VAL A 270 -15.11 2.50 -2.88
C VAL A 270 -14.11 2.11 -3.95
N CYS A 271 -13.14 1.32 -3.60
CA CYS A 271 -12.14 0.80 -4.53
C CYS A 271 -12.19 -0.72 -4.58
N ASN A 272 -11.41 -1.26 -5.51
CA ASN A 272 -11.30 -2.67 -5.70
C ASN A 272 -10.48 -3.31 -4.57
N PRO A 273 -11.08 -4.13 -3.68
CA PRO A 273 -10.40 -4.68 -2.50
C PRO A 273 -9.69 -6.00 -2.80
N TYR A 274 -9.20 -6.20 -4.02
CA TYR A 274 -8.70 -7.50 -4.42
C TYR A 274 -7.73 -8.10 -3.40
N ASN A 275 -8.24 -9.06 -2.61
CA ASN A 275 -7.51 -9.95 -1.69
C ASN A 275 -6.35 -9.33 -0.88
N PHE A 276 -6.46 -8.06 -0.53
CA PHE A 276 -5.63 -7.53 0.54
C PHE A 276 -5.93 -8.30 1.81
N SER A 277 -4.92 -8.57 2.63
CA SER A 277 -5.08 -9.30 3.90
C SER A 277 -6.31 -8.80 4.66
N LYS A 278 -7.11 -9.75 5.11
CA LYS A 278 -8.30 -9.49 5.92
C LYS A 278 -7.93 -8.84 7.24
#